data_e3cf642a8cf206a8dd4380586910d90c
#
_entry.id   e3cf642a8cf206a8dd4380586910d90c
#
_cell.length_a   1.000
_cell.length_b   1.000
_cell.length_c   1.000
_cell.angle_alpha   90.00
_cell.angle_beta   90.00
_cell.angle_gamma   90.00
#
_symmetry.space_group_name_H-M   'P 1'
#
loop_
_entity.id
_entity.type
_entity.pdbx_description
1 polymer ?
#
loop_
_entity_poly.entity_id
_entity_poly.type
_entity_poly.pdbx_seq_one_letter_code
_entity_poly.pdbx_strand_id
1 'polypeptide(L)'
;ATLTCDAASRRVTLMLATPRSAPGTVAIRTTSTQRTLPVQPVAGGVAATLASSDRLLDAMGFSRGRFVIEGAGVNRLVLPAWAEILRVTEDCRR
;
A
#
# COMPACT_ATOMS: atom_id res chain seq x y z
N ALA A 1 4.88 -7.62 -2.29
CA ALA A 1 3.94 -6.72 -1.61
C ALA A 1 2.72 -7.50 -1.12
N THR A 2 2.28 -7.21 0.08
CA THR A 2 1.13 -7.87 0.68
C THR A 2 0.17 -6.83 1.25
N LEU A 3 -1.12 -7.03 1.06
CA LEU A 3 -2.16 -6.17 1.58
C LEU A 3 -3.03 -6.95 2.55
N THR A 4 -3.18 -6.45 3.77
CA THR A 4 -3.98 -7.12 4.81
C THR A 4 -4.93 -6.13 5.47
N CYS A 5 -6.04 -6.64 5.99
CA CYS A 5 -7.01 -5.85 6.74
C CYS A 5 -6.97 -6.19 8.23
N ASP A 6 -6.93 -5.18 9.07
CA ASP A 6 -7.17 -5.32 10.50
C ASP A 6 -8.63 -4.94 10.75
N ALA A 7 -9.46 -5.94 10.98
CA ALA A 7 -10.91 -5.74 11.16
C ALA A 7 -11.24 -4.93 12.42
N ALA A 8 -10.43 -5.05 13.46
CA ALA A 8 -10.69 -4.34 14.71
C ALA A 8 -10.53 -2.83 14.55
N SER A 9 -9.49 -2.39 13.85
CA SER A 9 -9.22 -0.96 13.62
C SER A 9 -9.76 -0.45 12.30
N ARG A 10 -10.23 -1.34 11.42
CA ARG A 10 -10.64 -1.03 10.05
C ARG A 10 -9.52 -0.34 9.27
N ARG A 11 -8.32 -0.85 9.39
CA ARG A 11 -7.15 -0.33 8.69
C ARG A 11 -6.57 -1.38 7.75
N VAL A 12 -6.08 -0.90 6.62
CA VAL A 12 -5.43 -1.74 5.63
C VAL A 12 -3.93 -1.49 5.73
N THR A 13 -3.16 -2.56 5.83
CA THR A 13 -1.70 -2.49 5.91
C THR A 13 -1.10 -3.00 4.62
N LEU A 14 -0.24 -2.17 4.01
CA LEU A 14 0.56 -2.54 2.85
C LEU A 14 1.96 -2.87 3.33
N MET A 15 2.38 -4.12 3.15
CA MET A 15 3.71 -4.57 3.52
C MET A 15 4.58 -4.69 2.29
N LEU A 16 5.79 -4.13 2.38
CA LEU A 16 6.77 -4.14 1.29
C LEU A 16 8.03 -4.83 1.78
N ALA A 17 8.45 -5.86 1.06
CA ALA A 17 9.71 -6.52 1.34
C ALA A 17 10.88 -5.63 0.91
N THR A 18 11.80 -5.37 1.83
CA THR A 18 12.99 -4.57 1.54
C THR A 18 14.20 -5.20 2.19
N PRO A 19 15.42 -5.00 1.62
CA PRO A 19 16.64 -5.49 2.25
C PRO A 19 16.97 -4.75 3.54
N ARG A 20 16.42 -3.55 3.74
CA ARG A 20 16.60 -2.77 4.97
C ARG A 20 15.25 -2.34 5.50
N SER A 21 15.04 -2.59 6.79
CA SER A 21 13.88 -2.07 7.50
C SER A 21 14.27 -0.76 8.16
N ALA A 22 13.73 0.35 7.67
CA ALA A 22 14.02 1.67 8.22
C ALA A 22 12.78 2.55 8.13
N PRO A 23 12.56 3.47 9.10
CA PRO A 23 11.49 4.44 8.99
C PRO A 23 11.73 5.38 7.81
N GLY A 24 10.65 5.89 7.24
CA GLY A 24 10.74 6.82 6.11
C GLY A 24 9.40 7.01 5.48
N THR A 25 9.41 7.35 4.20
CA THR A 25 8.19 7.54 3.41
C THR A 25 8.29 6.82 2.08
N VAL A 26 7.15 6.39 1.56
CA VAL A 26 7.05 5.87 0.19
C VAL A 26 6.06 6.71 -0.59
N ALA A 27 6.35 6.92 -1.86
CA ALA A 27 5.42 7.56 -2.79
C ALA A 27 4.69 6.46 -3.56
N ILE A 28 3.36 6.56 -3.61
CA ILE A 28 2.52 5.68 -4.40
C ILE A 28 1.89 6.50 -5.51
N ARG A 29 2.16 6.07 -6.73
CA ARG A 29 1.71 6.78 -7.93
C ARG A 29 0.79 5.87 -8.73
N THR A 30 -0.44 6.33 -8.97
CA THR A 30 -1.44 5.61 -9.76
C THR A 30 -1.78 6.42 -11.01
N THR A 31 -2.72 5.92 -11.81
CA THR A 31 -3.16 6.66 -13.00
C THR A 31 -3.93 7.94 -12.67
N SER A 32 -4.47 8.06 -11.44
CA SER A 32 -5.31 9.19 -11.06
C SER A 32 -4.71 10.07 -9.96
N THR A 33 -3.73 9.57 -9.21
CA THR A 33 -3.22 10.32 -8.05
C THR A 33 -1.81 9.87 -7.67
N GLN A 34 -1.18 10.70 -6.82
CA GLN A 34 0.11 10.39 -6.21
C GLN A 34 0.03 10.81 -4.75
N ARG A 35 0.49 9.93 -3.85
CA ARG A 35 0.57 10.24 -2.42
C ARG A 35 1.85 9.71 -1.82
N THR A 36 2.31 10.39 -0.79
CA THR A 36 3.45 9.96 0.02
C THR A 36 2.93 9.50 1.37
N LEU A 37 3.32 8.29 1.77
CA LEU A 37 2.87 7.69 3.01
C LEU A 37 4.06 7.42 3.93
N PRO A 38 3.91 7.65 5.25
CA PRO A 38 4.92 7.20 6.20
C PRO A 38 4.92 5.68 6.28
N VAL A 39 6.10 5.09 6.46
CA VAL A 39 6.22 3.65 6.66
C VAL A 39 6.96 3.38 7.95
N GLN A 40 6.69 2.23 8.54
CA GLN A 40 7.34 1.76 9.74
C GLN A 40 8.14 0.49 9.44
N PRO A 41 9.31 0.32 10.07
CA PRO A 41 10.06 -0.91 9.88
C PRO A 41 9.32 -2.08 10.51
N VAL A 42 9.30 -3.20 9.79
CA VAL A 42 8.74 -4.48 10.26
C VAL A 42 9.72 -5.58 9.90
N ALA A 43 9.50 -6.76 10.44
CA ALA A 43 10.34 -7.91 10.09
C ALA A 43 10.28 -8.16 8.59
N GLY A 44 11.43 -8.13 7.93
CA GLY A 44 11.55 -8.39 6.50
C GLY A 44 11.20 -7.23 5.58
N GLY A 45 10.94 -6.02 6.10
CA GLY A 45 10.64 -4.89 5.24
C GLY A 45 10.06 -3.67 5.96
N VAL A 46 9.13 -3.00 5.30
CA VAL A 46 8.42 -1.84 5.85
C VAL A 46 6.92 -2.00 5.62
N ALA A 47 6.13 -1.31 6.43
CA ALA A 47 4.67 -1.35 6.33
C ALA A 47 4.09 0.06 6.36
N ALA A 48 3.10 0.30 5.51
CA ALA A 48 2.30 1.52 5.49
C ALA A 48 0.86 1.15 5.87
N THR A 49 0.22 1.96 6.71
CA THR A 49 -1.14 1.72 7.17
C THR A 49 -2.06 2.82 6.67
N LEU A 50 -3.21 2.44 6.13
CA LEU A 50 -4.21 3.36 5.62
C LEU A 50 -5.56 3.04 6.26
N ALA A 51 -6.39 4.07 6.45
CA ALA A 51 -7.78 3.85 6.82
C ALA A 51 -8.48 3.09 5.68
N SER A 52 -9.40 2.19 6.00
CA SER A 52 -10.12 1.42 4.97
C SER A 52 -10.93 2.31 4.04
N SER A 53 -11.30 3.52 4.49
CA SER A 53 -12.01 4.51 3.69
C SER A 53 -11.09 5.39 2.84
N ASP A 54 -9.78 5.19 2.89
CA ASP A 54 -8.84 6.03 2.15
C ASP A 54 -9.01 5.82 0.65
N ARG A 55 -9.18 6.94 -0.07
CA ARG A 55 -9.38 6.91 -1.53
C ARG A 55 -8.15 6.40 -2.29
N LEU A 56 -6.98 6.41 -1.68
CA LEU A 56 -5.79 5.87 -2.31
C LEU A 56 -5.95 4.38 -2.59
N LEU A 57 -6.63 3.63 -1.71
CA LEU A 57 -6.91 2.22 -1.93
C LEU A 57 -7.76 2.00 -3.19
N ASP A 58 -8.76 2.85 -3.40
CA ASP A 58 -9.57 2.80 -4.61
C ASP A 58 -8.72 3.16 -5.84
N ALA A 59 -7.89 4.19 -5.74
CA ALA A 59 -7.03 4.59 -6.84
C ALA A 59 -6.05 3.48 -7.23
N MET A 60 -5.51 2.75 -6.26
CA MET A 60 -4.64 1.61 -6.53
C MET A 60 -5.40 0.47 -7.21
N GLY A 61 -6.59 0.14 -6.71
CA GLY A 61 -7.41 -0.94 -7.25
C GLY A 61 -7.95 -0.64 -8.64
N PHE A 62 -8.22 0.61 -8.96
CA PHE A 62 -8.73 1.04 -10.26
C PHE A 62 -7.66 1.59 -11.18
N SER A 63 -6.39 1.51 -10.81
CA SER A 63 -5.30 1.99 -11.65
C SER A 63 -5.27 1.20 -12.96
N ARG A 64 -5.14 1.92 -14.08
CA ARG A 64 -5.08 1.28 -15.39
C ARG A 64 -3.73 0.62 -15.57
N GLY A 65 -3.72 -0.71 -15.47
CA GLY A 65 -2.54 -1.52 -15.67
C GLY A 65 -1.61 -1.56 -14.50
N ARG A 66 -1.06 -0.44 -14.06
CA ARG A 66 0.02 -0.43 -13.08
C ARG A 66 -0.04 0.75 -12.13
N PHE A 67 0.51 0.56 -10.94
CA PHE A 67 0.88 1.65 -10.06
C PHE A 67 2.32 1.46 -9.59
N VAL A 68 2.93 2.54 -9.13
CA VAL A 68 4.36 2.57 -8.78
C VAL A 68 4.52 2.92 -7.31
N ILE A 69 5.40 2.18 -6.63
CA ILE A 69 5.80 2.45 -5.25
C ILE A 69 7.29 2.67 -5.22
N GLU A 70 7.74 3.79 -4.61
CA GLU A 70 9.16 4.10 -4.50
C GLU A 70 9.46 4.88 -3.22
N GLY A 71 10.67 4.76 -2.72
CA GLY A 71 11.14 5.45 -1.51
C GLY A 71 11.43 4.49 -0.36
N ALA A 72 11.82 5.02 0.80
CA ALA A 72 12.08 4.29 2.05
C ALA A 72 12.97 3.05 1.92
N GLY A 73 13.97 3.09 1.05
CA GLY A 73 14.86 1.95 0.80
C GLY A 73 14.23 0.86 -0.08
N VAL A 74 12.99 1.04 -0.50
CA VAL A 74 12.32 0.15 -1.44
C VAL A 74 12.84 0.45 -2.84
N ASN A 75 13.28 -0.57 -3.57
CA ASN A 75 13.53 -0.41 -4.99
C ASN A 75 12.21 -0.05 -5.67
N ARG A 76 12.28 0.78 -6.70
CA ARG A 76 11.08 1.15 -7.44
C ARG A 76 10.30 -0.09 -7.84
N LEU A 77 9.09 -0.21 -7.34
CA LEU A 77 8.19 -1.33 -7.64
C LEU A 77 7.12 -0.86 -8.61
N VAL A 78 6.98 -1.57 -9.71
CA VAL A 78 5.90 -1.37 -10.67
C VAL A 78 5.00 -2.57 -10.54
N LEU A 79 3.80 -2.37 -9.99
CA LEU A 79 2.87 -3.44 -9.66
C LEU A 79 1.61 -3.34 -10.48
N PRO A 80 1.08 -4.47 -10.98
CA PRO A 80 -0.22 -4.45 -11.62
C PRO A 80 -1.31 -4.21 -10.57
N ALA A 81 -2.38 -3.53 -10.96
CA ALA A 81 -3.58 -3.49 -10.14
C ALA A 81 -4.20 -4.89 -10.15
N TRP A 82 -4.37 -5.49 -8.96
CA TRP A 82 -4.96 -6.82 -8.87
C TRP A 82 -6.23 -6.81 -8.02
N ALA A 83 -7.11 -7.78 -8.30
CA ALA A 83 -8.44 -7.81 -7.71
C ALA A 83 -8.43 -7.86 -6.18
N GLU A 84 -7.40 -8.41 -5.59
CA GLU A 84 -7.30 -8.54 -4.13
C GLU A 84 -7.24 -7.18 -3.43
N ILE A 85 -6.71 -6.14 -4.07
CA ILE A 85 -6.68 -4.80 -3.49
C ILE A 85 -8.10 -4.36 -3.16
N LEU A 86 -9.02 -4.47 -4.12
CA LEU A 86 -10.41 -4.08 -3.91
C LEU A 86 -11.12 -5.01 -2.95
N ARG A 87 -10.83 -6.30 -2.99
CA ARG A 87 -11.43 -7.29 -2.10
C ARG A 87 -11.08 -7.01 -0.64
N VAL A 88 -9.80 -6.84 -0.35
CA VAL A 88 -9.32 -6.56 1.01
C VAL A 88 -9.90 -5.23 1.49
N THR A 89 -9.91 -4.21 0.62
CA THR A 89 -10.44 -2.90 0.95
C THR A 89 -11.92 -2.97 1.30
N GLU A 90 -12.73 -3.65 0.48
CA GLU A 90 -14.16 -3.79 0.73
C GLU A 90 -14.44 -4.56 2.01
N ASP A 91 -13.74 -5.66 2.23
CA ASP A 91 -13.89 -6.46 3.44
C ASP A 91 -13.55 -5.64 4.69
N CYS A 92 -12.58 -4.75 4.59
CA CYS A 92 -12.17 -3.90 5.70
C CYS A 92 -13.15 -2.76 5.99
N ARG A 93 -14.00 -2.41 5.03
CA ARG A 93 -15.01 -1.36 5.17
C ARG A 93 -16.31 -1.83 5.77
N ARG A 94 -16.50 -3.11 5.86
CA ARG A 94 -17.73 -3.71 6.39
C ARG A 94 -17.87 -3.57 7.91
#